data_0beb85165f76c1f62ad5550e1346f93b
#
_entry.id   0beb85165f76c1f62ad5550e1346f93b
#
_cell.length_a   1.000
_cell.length_b   1.000
_cell.length_c   1.000
_cell.angle_alpha   90.00
_cell.angle_beta   90.00
_cell.angle_gamma   90.00
#
_symmetry.space_group_name_H-M   'P 1'
#
loop_
_entity.id
_entity.type
_entity.pdbx_description
1 polymer ?
#
loop_
_entity_poly.entity_id
_entity_poly.type
_entity_poly.pdbx_seq_one_letter_code
_entity_poly.pdbx_strand_id
1 'polypeptide(L)'
;MAMDEDDLEPIEPGTAQELFLDHKATDCTDSTVQNHRYRLNPFVRWCGEKEIDNLNELTGRDLQRYRLWRKEDGDLNKLSLRMQMSTLRVFLKWAGSIEAVPQNLYDKVMVPRVRPEERQRDETLDADDAKEILEYLSKYEYASKEHAVMALLWQTGIRVGSAHSLDVDDVFLDENYVQLIHRPDEGTTLKNGKSGQRPVALTPDVAEVLADYIRTHRKDVTDEYGREPLFTTAHGRMHGNTIRRLTYRVTAPCYRGVDCPDCEGDESKCPEAVSPHAIRRGSITHFLTSDVPVDVVSDRMNVSRKVLDEHYDKRSEEVKMEQRRGYLDDI
;
A
#
# COMPACT_ATOMS: atom_id res chain seq x y z
N MET A 1 -16.19 -29.33 26.49
CA MET A 1 -15.30 -30.49 26.58
C MET A 1 -14.04 -30.05 25.83
N ALA A 2 -12.88 -30.12 26.47
CA ALA A 2 -11.62 -29.96 25.72
C ALA A 2 -11.48 -31.21 24.87
N MET A 3 -11.20 -31.07 23.58
CA MET A 3 -10.87 -32.23 22.72
C MET A 3 -9.57 -32.85 23.26
N ASP A 4 -9.53 -34.15 23.34
CA ASP A 4 -8.30 -34.88 23.72
C ASP A 4 -7.28 -34.75 22.59
N GLU A 5 -5.98 -34.77 22.90
CA GLU A 5 -4.90 -34.75 21.89
C GLU A 5 -5.00 -35.90 20.88
N ASP A 6 -5.69 -36.99 21.27
CA ASP A 6 -5.92 -38.17 20.43
C ASP A 6 -7.00 -37.98 19.34
N ASP A 7 -7.75 -36.86 19.36
CA ASP A 7 -8.80 -36.54 18.39
C ASP A 7 -8.30 -35.63 17.24
N LEU A 8 -7.02 -35.28 17.20
CA LEU A 8 -6.47 -34.37 16.18
C LEU A 8 -6.11 -35.11 14.90
N GLU A 9 -6.53 -34.58 13.76
CA GLU A 9 -6.18 -35.11 12.45
C GLU A 9 -4.81 -34.60 11.96
N PRO A 10 -3.87 -35.50 11.62
CA PRO A 10 -2.54 -35.12 11.17
C PRO A 10 -2.61 -34.46 9.80
N ILE A 11 -1.94 -33.30 9.66
CA ILE A 11 -1.78 -32.59 8.39
C ILE A 11 -0.42 -31.92 8.29
N GLU A 12 0.22 -32.06 7.14
CA GLU A 12 1.49 -31.39 6.85
C GLU A 12 1.34 -29.85 6.86
N PRO A 13 2.34 -29.11 7.40
CA PRO A 13 2.31 -27.65 7.44
C PRO A 13 2.07 -26.98 6.07
N GLY A 14 2.67 -27.53 4.99
CA GLY A 14 2.49 -27.02 3.63
C GLY A 14 1.08 -27.25 3.11
N THR A 15 0.55 -28.46 3.29
CA THR A 15 -0.83 -28.80 2.89
C THR A 15 -1.86 -27.96 3.64
N ALA A 16 -1.67 -27.78 4.95
CA ALA A 16 -2.53 -26.91 5.74
C ALA A 16 -2.47 -25.44 5.30
N GLN A 17 -1.28 -24.95 4.89
CA GLN A 17 -1.15 -23.60 4.35
C GLN A 17 -1.98 -23.44 3.07
N GLU A 18 -1.91 -24.36 2.12
CA GLU A 18 -2.68 -24.27 0.88
C GLU A 18 -4.19 -24.29 1.15
N LEU A 19 -4.68 -25.21 1.98
CA LEU A 19 -6.10 -25.25 2.38
C LEU A 19 -6.56 -23.95 3.06
N PHE A 20 -5.69 -23.36 3.90
CA PHE A 20 -5.99 -22.07 4.53
C PHE A 20 -6.07 -20.94 3.49
N LEU A 21 -5.18 -20.94 2.50
CA LEU A 21 -5.18 -19.92 1.44
C LEU A 21 -6.40 -20.06 0.54
N ASP A 22 -6.80 -21.27 0.20
CA ASP A 22 -8.03 -21.55 -0.53
C ASP A 22 -9.28 -21.10 0.26
N HIS A 23 -9.32 -21.40 1.57
CA HIS A 23 -10.36 -20.87 2.45
C HIS A 23 -10.36 -19.34 2.46
N LYS A 24 -9.19 -18.68 2.51
CA LYS A 24 -9.12 -17.21 2.45
C LYS A 24 -9.51 -16.63 1.10
N ALA A 25 -9.31 -17.34 0.01
CA ALA A 25 -9.68 -16.90 -1.33
C ALA A 25 -11.21 -16.74 -1.49
N THR A 26 -12.02 -17.40 -0.66
CA THR A 26 -13.49 -17.23 -0.67
C THR A 26 -13.94 -15.84 -0.20
N ASP A 27 -13.17 -15.18 0.68
CA ASP A 27 -13.59 -13.95 1.35
C ASP A 27 -12.61 -12.78 1.16
N CYS A 28 -11.44 -13.04 0.61
CA CYS A 28 -10.36 -12.06 0.50
C CYS A 28 -9.94 -11.81 -0.95
N THR A 29 -9.36 -10.64 -1.20
CA THR A 29 -8.74 -10.35 -2.49
C THR A 29 -7.46 -11.18 -2.68
N ASP A 30 -7.07 -11.44 -3.94
CA ASP A 30 -5.84 -12.17 -4.31
C ASP A 30 -4.60 -11.58 -3.63
N SER A 31 -4.50 -10.25 -3.57
CA SER A 31 -3.38 -9.58 -2.90
C SER A 31 -3.33 -9.88 -1.40
N THR A 32 -4.47 -10.07 -0.74
CA THR A 32 -4.55 -10.46 0.67
C THR A 32 -4.12 -11.92 0.84
N VAL A 33 -4.58 -12.81 -0.04
CA VAL A 33 -4.18 -14.24 -0.06
C VAL A 33 -2.67 -14.36 -0.28
N GLN A 34 -2.12 -13.65 -1.26
CA GLN A 34 -0.66 -13.62 -1.50
C GLN A 34 0.13 -13.08 -0.30
N ASN A 35 -0.39 -12.08 0.40
CA ASN A 35 0.24 -11.59 1.64
C ASN A 35 0.21 -12.65 2.76
N HIS A 36 -0.87 -13.42 2.88
CA HIS A 36 -0.91 -14.54 3.83
C HIS A 36 0.12 -15.61 3.45
N ARG A 37 0.19 -16.02 2.18
CA ARG A 37 1.19 -16.95 1.67
C ARG A 37 2.61 -16.50 2.00
N TYR A 38 2.96 -15.26 1.62
CA TYR A 38 4.28 -14.69 1.87
C TYR A 38 4.67 -14.69 3.36
N ARG A 39 3.71 -14.42 4.25
CA ARG A 39 3.96 -14.38 5.69
C ARG A 39 4.01 -15.75 6.34
N LEU A 40 3.38 -16.77 5.77
CA LEU A 40 3.36 -18.13 6.27
C LEU A 40 4.48 -19.03 5.71
N ASN A 41 4.99 -18.73 4.49
CA ASN A 41 6.10 -19.49 3.90
C ASN A 41 7.30 -19.70 4.84
N PRO A 42 7.76 -18.67 5.61
CA PRO A 42 8.83 -18.87 6.57
C PRO A 42 8.47 -19.88 7.70
N PHE A 43 7.19 -19.96 8.08
CA PHE A 43 6.74 -20.91 9.09
C PHE A 43 6.77 -22.35 8.55
N VAL A 44 6.27 -22.56 7.35
CA VAL A 44 6.33 -23.89 6.69
C VAL A 44 7.78 -24.32 6.50
N ARG A 45 8.67 -23.42 6.03
CA ARG A 45 10.10 -23.70 5.92
C ARG A 45 10.71 -24.10 7.27
N TRP A 46 10.41 -23.34 8.32
CA TRP A 46 10.91 -23.64 9.67
C TRP A 46 10.41 -24.98 10.19
N CYS A 47 9.16 -25.37 9.92
CA CYS A 47 8.65 -26.70 10.27
C CYS A 47 9.48 -27.79 9.59
N GLY A 48 9.78 -27.65 8.30
CA GLY A 48 10.65 -28.60 7.59
C GLY A 48 12.08 -28.66 8.16
N GLU A 49 12.68 -27.51 8.53
CA GLU A 49 13.99 -27.46 9.19
C GLU A 49 14.02 -28.12 10.58
N LYS A 50 12.86 -28.24 11.22
CA LYS A 50 12.70 -28.85 12.57
C LYS A 50 12.08 -30.21 12.54
N GLU A 51 11.91 -30.79 11.34
CA GLU A 51 11.32 -32.14 11.17
C GLU A 51 9.92 -32.24 11.82
N ILE A 52 9.14 -31.14 11.76
CA ILE A 52 7.75 -31.11 12.19
C ILE A 52 6.89 -31.42 10.96
N ASP A 53 6.56 -32.69 10.81
CA ASP A 53 5.83 -33.21 9.65
C ASP A 53 4.32 -33.00 9.79
N ASN A 54 3.83 -32.89 11.01
CA ASN A 54 2.40 -32.69 11.29
C ASN A 54 2.15 -31.50 12.22
N LEU A 55 1.13 -30.70 11.91
CA LEU A 55 0.74 -29.53 12.72
C LEU A 55 0.25 -29.92 14.14
N ASN A 56 -0.30 -31.13 14.31
CA ASN A 56 -0.76 -31.64 15.61
C ASN A 56 0.39 -31.84 16.63
N GLU A 57 1.63 -31.92 16.16
CA GLU A 57 2.84 -32.01 16.99
C GLU A 57 3.28 -30.65 17.58
N LEU A 58 2.71 -29.56 17.08
CA LEU A 58 3.11 -28.20 17.48
C LEU A 58 2.73 -27.90 18.93
N THR A 59 3.71 -27.40 19.66
CA THR A 59 3.53 -26.93 21.04
C THR A 59 3.70 -25.40 21.15
N GLY A 60 3.24 -24.82 22.25
CA GLY A 60 3.49 -23.43 22.53
C GLY A 60 4.98 -23.07 22.63
N ARG A 61 5.84 -24.06 22.99
CA ARG A 61 7.30 -23.89 23.00
C ARG A 61 7.86 -23.76 21.58
N ASP A 62 7.33 -24.51 20.65
CA ASP A 62 7.77 -24.46 19.24
C ASP A 62 7.37 -23.14 18.60
N LEU A 63 6.19 -22.60 18.90
CA LEU A 63 5.79 -21.27 18.47
C LEU A 63 6.72 -20.16 19.00
N GLN A 64 7.21 -20.30 20.24
CA GLN A 64 8.20 -19.37 20.81
C GLN A 64 9.56 -19.51 20.10
N ARG A 65 10.02 -20.75 19.83
CA ARG A 65 11.27 -21.01 19.08
C ARG A 65 11.17 -20.44 17.66
N TYR A 66 10.04 -20.66 16.97
CA TYR A 66 9.79 -20.09 15.66
C TYR A 66 9.88 -18.55 15.67
N ARG A 67 9.24 -17.89 16.65
CA ARG A 67 9.28 -16.42 16.76
C ARG A 67 10.71 -15.89 16.89
N LEU A 68 11.56 -16.52 17.70
CA LEU A 68 12.95 -16.13 17.88
C LEU A 68 13.75 -16.35 16.59
N TRP A 69 13.66 -17.54 16.03
CA TRP A 69 14.29 -17.89 14.76
C TRP A 69 13.86 -16.93 13.64
N ARG A 70 12.57 -16.63 13.54
CA ARG A 70 12.05 -15.75 12.45
C ARG A 70 12.54 -14.32 12.55
N LYS A 71 12.75 -13.82 13.76
CA LYS A 71 13.33 -12.50 13.96
C LYS A 71 14.75 -12.42 13.40
N GLU A 72 15.56 -13.44 13.66
CA GLU A 72 16.96 -13.50 13.24
C GLU A 72 17.09 -13.83 11.75
N ASP A 73 16.40 -14.86 11.27
CA ASP A 73 16.43 -15.33 9.87
C ASP A 73 16.07 -14.22 8.86
N GLY A 74 15.14 -13.35 9.19
CA GLY A 74 14.68 -12.29 8.29
C GLY A 74 15.16 -10.90 8.63
N ASP A 75 16.02 -10.75 9.63
CA ASP A 75 16.41 -9.44 10.19
C ASP A 75 15.19 -8.52 10.38
N LEU A 76 14.13 -9.08 10.95
CA LEU A 76 12.83 -8.41 10.98
C LEU A 76 12.78 -7.31 12.04
N ASN A 77 12.36 -6.12 11.60
CA ASN A 77 11.92 -5.12 12.55
C ASN A 77 10.65 -5.56 13.31
N LYS A 78 10.38 -4.90 14.41
CA LYS A 78 9.29 -5.25 15.34
C LYS A 78 7.90 -5.25 14.67
N LEU A 79 7.66 -4.33 13.72
CA LEU A 79 6.39 -4.24 13.00
C LEU A 79 6.19 -5.42 12.04
N SER A 80 7.22 -5.76 11.27
CA SER A 80 7.20 -6.90 10.34
C SER A 80 7.00 -8.22 11.10
N LEU A 81 7.71 -8.41 12.21
CA LEU A 81 7.54 -9.58 13.07
C LEU A 81 6.10 -9.63 13.63
N ARG A 82 5.55 -8.51 14.10
CA ARG A 82 4.16 -8.42 14.55
C ARG A 82 3.18 -8.88 13.47
N MET A 83 3.35 -8.41 12.23
CA MET A 83 2.46 -8.76 11.12
C MET A 83 2.51 -10.26 10.81
N GLN A 84 3.69 -10.87 10.81
CA GLN A 84 3.85 -12.30 10.57
C GLN A 84 3.26 -13.13 11.72
N MET A 85 3.56 -12.79 12.97
CA MET A 85 2.98 -13.48 14.13
C MET A 85 1.45 -13.32 14.19
N SER A 86 0.90 -12.19 13.77
CA SER A 86 -0.55 -12.02 13.69
C SER A 86 -1.17 -12.91 12.61
N THR A 87 -0.51 -13.06 11.45
CA THR A 87 -0.96 -13.97 10.40
C THR A 87 -0.88 -15.44 10.87
N LEU A 88 0.21 -15.83 11.54
CA LEU A 88 0.34 -17.17 12.11
C LEU A 88 -0.77 -17.46 13.14
N ARG A 89 -1.11 -16.49 14.00
CA ARG A 89 -2.22 -16.64 14.94
C ARG A 89 -3.54 -16.89 14.24
N VAL A 90 -3.83 -16.17 13.14
CA VAL A 90 -5.05 -16.37 12.35
C VAL A 90 -5.05 -17.74 11.68
N PHE A 91 -3.92 -18.17 11.14
CA PHE A 91 -3.75 -19.50 10.56
C PHE A 91 -3.99 -20.61 11.59
N LEU A 92 -3.35 -20.57 12.75
CA LEU A 92 -3.52 -21.57 13.79
C LEU A 92 -4.93 -21.57 14.41
N LYS A 93 -5.61 -20.41 14.45
CA LYS A 93 -7.02 -20.37 14.86
C LYS A 93 -7.91 -21.12 13.87
N TRP A 94 -7.68 -20.94 12.57
CA TRP A 94 -8.36 -21.70 11.53
C TRP A 94 -7.99 -23.18 11.59
N ALA A 95 -6.71 -23.54 11.76
CA ALA A 95 -6.26 -24.92 11.89
C ALA A 95 -6.90 -25.64 13.09
N GLY A 96 -7.15 -24.93 14.19
CA GLY A 96 -7.92 -25.44 15.31
C GLY A 96 -9.40 -25.73 14.97
N SER A 97 -9.99 -24.99 14.03
CA SER A 97 -11.37 -25.24 13.61
C SER A 97 -11.55 -26.44 12.67
N ILE A 98 -10.46 -26.96 12.12
CA ILE A 98 -10.42 -28.19 11.31
C ILE A 98 -9.68 -29.33 12.04
N GLU A 99 -9.53 -29.22 13.35
CA GLU A 99 -8.97 -30.26 14.21
C GLU A 99 -7.49 -30.63 13.93
N ALA A 100 -6.79 -29.77 13.15
CA ALA A 100 -5.38 -29.96 12.82
C ALA A 100 -4.43 -29.60 13.96
N VAL A 101 -4.86 -28.78 14.92
CA VAL A 101 -4.13 -28.39 16.12
C VAL A 101 -5.09 -28.18 17.30
N PRO A 102 -4.60 -28.24 18.56
CA PRO A 102 -5.44 -27.92 19.71
C PRO A 102 -6.09 -26.54 19.57
N GLN A 103 -7.41 -26.44 19.86
CA GLN A 103 -8.22 -25.23 19.65
C GLN A 103 -7.66 -23.98 20.31
N ASN A 104 -6.88 -24.09 21.39
CA ASN A 104 -6.27 -22.98 22.12
C ASN A 104 -4.81 -22.70 21.73
N LEU A 105 -4.24 -23.42 20.76
CA LEU A 105 -2.83 -23.24 20.37
C LEU A 105 -2.54 -21.84 19.84
N TYR A 106 -3.47 -21.23 19.10
CA TYR A 106 -3.30 -19.87 18.56
C TYR A 106 -3.09 -18.81 19.66
N ASP A 107 -3.58 -19.03 20.88
CA ASP A 107 -3.37 -18.13 22.02
C ASP A 107 -1.93 -18.13 22.52
N LYS A 108 -1.18 -19.20 22.24
CA LYS A 108 0.23 -19.33 22.57
C LYS A 108 1.13 -18.52 21.62
N VAL A 109 0.61 -18.03 20.49
CA VAL A 109 1.37 -17.15 19.58
C VAL A 109 1.58 -15.78 20.22
N MET A 110 2.82 -15.50 20.61
CA MET A 110 3.19 -14.21 21.23
C MET A 110 3.41 -13.13 20.17
N VAL A 111 2.37 -12.33 19.90
CA VAL A 111 2.44 -11.21 18.96
C VAL A 111 3.12 -10.00 19.63
N PRO A 112 4.20 -9.42 19.05
CA PRO A 112 4.86 -8.25 19.61
C PRO A 112 3.91 -7.07 19.77
N ARG A 113 4.00 -6.36 20.90
CA ARG A 113 3.29 -5.09 21.10
C ARG A 113 4.09 -3.98 20.42
N VAL A 114 3.46 -3.29 19.48
CA VAL A 114 4.04 -2.14 18.77
C VAL A 114 3.27 -0.91 19.20
N ARG A 115 3.98 0.09 19.70
CA ARG A 115 3.39 1.39 20.11
C ARG A 115 2.92 2.16 18.87
N PRO A 116 1.97 3.09 18.99
CA PRO A 116 1.52 3.90 17.85
C PRO A 116 2.68 4.59 17.13
N GLU A 117 3.64 5.14 17.87
CA GLU A 117 4.81 5.85 17.33
C GLU A 117 5.73 4.93 16.52
N GLU A 118 5.85 3.64 16.91
CA GLU A 118 6.65 2.64 16.20
C GLU A 118 5.99 2.14 14.89
N ARG A 119 4.71 2.50 14.65
CA ARG A 119 3.94 2.12 13.44
C ARG A 119 4.09 3.10 12.31
N GLN A 120 4.44 4.33 12.62
CA GLN A 120 4.55 5.40 11.64
C GLN A 120 5.95 5.38 11.02
N ARG A 121 6.01 5.31 9.70
CA ARG A 121 7.18 5.82 8.98
C ARG A 121 6.94 7.31 8.84
N ASP A 122 7.86 8.12 9.37
CA ASP A 122 7.78 9.58 9.25
C ASP A 122 8.14 10.13 7.85
N GLU A 123 8.31 9.23 6.89
CA GLU A 123 8.62 9.56 5.52
C GLU A 123 7.45 10.31 4.86
N THR A 124 7.70 11.53 4.44
CA THR A 124 6.74 12.43 3.78
C THR A 124 7.49 13.20 2.70
N LEU A 125 6.93 13.36 1.51
CA LEU A 125 7.47 14.26 0.50
C LEU A 125 7.01 15.68 0.81
N ASP A 126 7.95 16.60 0.99
CA ASP A 126 7.65 18.01 1.22
C ASP A 126 7.07 18.67 -0.02
N ALA A 127 6.32 19.77 0.17
CA ALA A 127 5.72 20.51 -0.92
C ALA A 127 6.78 21.17 -1.84
N ASP A 128 7.88 21.64 -1.26
CA ASP A 128 8.98 22.24 -2.01
C ASP A 128 9.71 21.19 -2.85
N ASP A 129 10.02 20.02 -2.26
CA ASP A 129 10.61 18.89 -2.99
C ASP A 129 9.69 18.40 -4.12
N ALA A 130 8.39 18.29 -3.85
CA ALA A 130 7.41 17.89 -4.86
C ALA A 130 7.34 18.89 -6.02
N LYS A 131 7.42 20.18 -5.71
CA LYS A 131 7.47 21.24 -6.70
C LYS A 131 8.73 21.15 -7.56
N GLU A 132 9.90 20.98 -6.96
CA GLU A 132 11.17 20.80 -7.69
C GLU A 132 11.12 19.58 -8.63
N ILE A 133 10.59 18.46 -8.16
CA ILE A 133 10.41 17.26 -8.97
C ILE A 133 9.50 17.52 -10.18
N LEU A 134 8.35 18.14 -9.95
CA LEU A 134 7.38 18.44 -11.00
C LEU A 134 7.93 19.48 -12.01
N GLU A 135 8.64 20.49 -11.55
CA GLU A 135 9.32 21.47 -12.42
C GLU A 135 10.40 20.81 -13.29
N TYR A 136 11.19 19.90 -12.71
CA TYR A 136 12.17 19.13 -13.47
C TYR A 136 11.51 18.27 -14.55
N LEU A 137 10.46 17.51 -14.18
CA LEU A 137 9.73 16.64 -15.09
C LEU A 137 9.01 17.46 -16.19
N SER A 138 8.42 18.60 -15.84
CA SER A 138 7.80 19.50 -16.80
C SER A 138 8.80 20.07 -17.81
N LYS A 139 10.02 20.35 -17.38
CA LYS A 139 11.05 20.95 -18.23
C LYS A 139 11.77 19.95 -19.12
N TYR A 140 12.08 18.77 -18.59
CA TYR A 140 12.98 17.81 -19.25
C TYR A 140 12.30 16.52 -19.72
N GLU A 141 11.13 16.20 -19.16
CA GLU A 141 10.40 14.96 -19.42
C GLU A 141 8.89 15.24 -19.53
N TYR A 142 8.54 16.36 -20.16
CA TYR A 142 7.14 16.80 -20.28
C TYR A 142 6.25 15.68 -20.85
N ALA A 143 5.11 15.49 -20.21
CA ALA A 143 4.09 14.48 -20.55
C ALA A 143 4.64 13.03 -20.65
N SER A 144 5.84 12.75 -20.14
CA SER A 144 6.29 11.37 -19.98
C SER A 144 5.39 10.62 -18.99
N LYS A 145 5.49 9.28 -18.93
CA LYS A 145 4.78 8.49 -17.93
C LYS A 145 5.20 8.85 -16.49
N GLU A 146 6.46 9.24 -16.32
CA GLU A 146 7.04 9.73 -15.07
C GLU A 146 6.34 11.02 -14.63
N HIS A 147 6.20 11.98 -15.54
CA HIS A 147 5.53 13.25 -15.28
C HIS A 147 4.04 13.03 -14.99
N ALA A 148 3.33 12.30 -15.85
CA ALA A 148 1.89 12.04 -15.71
C ALA A 148 1.55 11.31 -14.39
N VAL A 149 2.32 10.29 -14.01
CA VAL A 149 2.13 9.56 -12.75
C VAL A 149 2.40 10.47 -11.55
N MET A 150 3.52 11.21 -11.55
CA MET A 150 3.90 12.05 -10.42
C MET A 150 2.92 13.21 -10.24
N ALA A 151 2.54 13.90 -11.31
CA ALA A 151 1.56 14.97 -11.29
C ALA A 151 0.20 14.50 -10.76
N LEU A 152 -0.29 13.36 -11.26
CA LEU A 152 -1.56 12.77 -10.79
C LEU A 152 -1.48 12.41 -9.31
N LEU A 153 -0.44 11.69 -8.87
CA LEU A 153 -0.32 11.25 -7.48
C LEU A 153 -0.20 12.41 -6.50
N TRP A 154 0.60 13.43 -6.84
CA TRP A 154 0.78 14.60 -5.99
C TRP A 154 -0.49 15.44 -5.90
N GLN A 155 -1.08 15.80 -7.03
CA GLN A 155 -2.22 16.70 -7.07
C GLN A 155 -3.50 16.08 -6.50
N THR A 156 -3.67 14.75 -6.63
CA THR A 156 -4.89 14.07 -6.17
C THR A 156 -4.74 13.35 -4.84
N GLY A 157 -3.52 13.05 -4.42
CA GLY A 157 -3.24 12.23 -3.24
C GLY A 157 -3.86 10.83 -3.30
N ILE A 158 -4.24 10.30 -4.47
CA ILE A 158 -4.82 8.96 -4.61
C ILE A 158 -3.81 7.86 -4.29
N ARG A 159 -4.30 6.67 -3.97
CA ARG A 159 -3.43 5.50 -3.77
C ARG A 159 -2.92 4.95 -5.10
N VAL A 160 -1.74 4.32 -5.11
CA VAL A 160 -1.19 3.64 -6.29
C VAL A 160 -2.18 2.65 -6.91
N GLY A 161 -2.93 1.91 -6.08
CA GLY A 161 -3.98 1.02 -6.59
C GLY A 161 -5.08 1.76 -7.34
N SER A 162 -5.41 2.99 -6.96
CA SER A 162 -6.36 3.82 -7.69
C SER A 162 -5.77 4.35 -9.01
N ALA A 163 -4.49 4.75 -9.02
CA ALA A 163 -3.81 5.13 -10.27
C ALA A 163 -3.70 3.94 -11.25
N HIS A 164 -3.41 2.75 -10.71
CA HIS A 164 -3.38 1.51 -11.48
C HIS A 164 -4.73 1.15 -12.11
N SER A 165 -5.85 1.47 -11.42
CA SER A 165 -7.20 1.11 -11.88
C SER A 165 -7.75 2.00 -12.98
N LEU A 166 -7.16 3.17 -13.23
CA LEU A 166 -7.65 4.12 -14.22
C LEU A 166 -7.47 3.59 -15.66
N ASP A 167 -8.52 3.79 -16.43
CA ASP A 167 -8.55 3.63 -17.88
C ASP A 167 -8.58 5.01 -18.56
N VAL A 168 -8.38 5.05 -19.87
CA VAL A 168 -8.50 6.31 -20.64
C VAL A 168 -9.92 6.87 -20.52
N ASP A 169 -10.93 6.01 -20.57
CA ASP A 169 -12.35 6.38 -20.44
C ASP A 169 -12.72 6.90 -19.03
N ASP A 170 -11.84 6.70 -18.04
CA ASP A 170 -12.03 7.25 -16.70
C ASP A 170 -11.48 8.68 -16.57
N VAL A 171 -10.91 9.25 -17.65
CA VAL A 171 -10.29 10.60 -17.64
C VAL A 171 -11.17 11.57 -18.45
N PHE A 172 -11.81 12.49 -17.76
CA PHE A 172 -12.71 13.49 -18.32
C PHE A 172 -11.93 14.80 -18.45
N LEU A 173 -11.25 14.96 -19.58
CA LEU A 173 -10.31 16.06 -19.81
C LEU A 173 -11.02 17.42 -19.94
N ASP A 174 -12.17 17.47 -20.59
CA ASP A 174 -12.95 18.70 -20.77
C ASP A 174 -13.48 19.25 -19.43
N GLU A 175 -13.81 18.37 -18.50
CA GLU A 175 -14.32 18.71 -17.16
C GLU A 175 -13.23 18.69 -16.08
N ASN A 176 -12.00 18.36 -16.44
CA ASN A 176 -10.84 18.31 -15.55
C ASN A 176 -11.06 17.40 -14.31
N TYR A 177 -11.42 16.13 -14.50
CA TYR A 177 -11.46 15.17 -13.41
C TYR A 177 -11.15 13.74 -13.88
N VAL A 178 -10.83 12.87 -12.94
CA VAL A 178 -10.75 11.42 -13.13
C VAL A 178 -11.82 10.73 -12.29
N GLN A 179 -12.43 9.67 -12.84
CA GLN A 179 -13.41 8.86 -12.15
C GLN A 179 -12.75 7.58 -11.61
N LEU A 180 -12.69 7.42 -10.30
CA LEU A 180 -12.20 6.17 -9.69
C LEU A 180 -13.34 5.15 -9.62
N ILE A 181 -13.15 3.99 -10.24
CA ILE A 181 -14.16 2.92 -10.33
C ILE A 181 -13.56 1.61 -9.79
N HIS A 182 -14.37 0.87 -9.04
CA HIS A 182 -14.03 -0.43 -8.48
C HIS A 182 -14.53 -1.54 -9.40
N ARG A 183 -13.62 -2.23 -10.10
CA ARG A 183 -13.91 -3.29 -11.07
C ARG A 183 -13.21 -4.60 -10.65
N PRO A 184 -13.72 -5.30 -9.60
CA PRO A 184 -13.08 -6.54 -9.12
C PRO A 184 -13.10 -7.66 -10.17
N ASP A 185 -14.19 -7.79 -10.91
CA ASP A 185 -14.35 -8.82 -11.93
C ASP A 185 -13.49 -8.57 -13.19
N GLU A 186 -12.87 -7.38 -13.27
CA GLU A 186 -11.99 -6.96 -14.36
C GLU A 186 -10.59 -6.61 -13.86
N GLY A 187 -10.15 -7.25 -12.78
CA GLY A 187 -8.77 -7.18 -12.28
C GLY A 187 -8.33 -5.85 -11.64
N THR A 188 -9.22 -4.83 -11.55
CA THR A 188 -8.88 -3.54 -10.95
C THR A 188 -9.74 -3.21 -9.74
N THR A 189 -9.15 -3.34 -8.55
CA THR A 189 -9.84 -3.12 -7.27
C THR A 189 -9.39 -1.83 -6.60
N LEU A 190 -10.32 -1.14 -5.94
CA LEU A 190 -10.01 -0.05 -5.03
C LEU A 190 -9.87 -0.59 -3.60
N LYS A 191 -8.96 0.01 -2.81
CA LYS A 191 -8.67 -0.38 -1.41
C LYS A 191 -9.94 -0.52 -0.55
N ASN A 192 -10.90 0.41 -0.74
CA ASN A 192 -12.14 0.46 0.03
C ASN A 192 -13.35 -0.07 -0.78
N GLY A 193 -13.11 -0.87 -1.82
CA GLY A 193 -14.17 -1.41 -2.65
C GLY A 193 -15.04 -0.30 -3.27
N LYS A 194 -16.35 -0.53 -3.34
CA LYS A 194 -17.32 0.42 -3.90
C LYS A 194 -17.35 1.76 -3.17
N SER A 195 -17.05 1.81 -1.85
CA SER A 195 -16.95 3.07 -1.11
C SER A 195 -15.72 3.92 -1.46
N GLY A 196 -14.81 3.36 -2.25
CA GLY A 196 -13.65 4.07 -2.80
C GLY A 196 -13.94 4.79 -4.12
N GLN A 197 -15.09 4.53 -4.76
CA GLN A 197 -15.49 5.13 -6.04
C GLN A 197 -15.83 6.60 -5.85
N ARG A 198 -15.28 7.46 -6.68
CA ARG A 198 -15.55 8.90 -6.67
C ARG A 198 -14.91 9.61 -7.86
N PRO A 199 -15.46 10.75 -8.30
CA PRO A 199 -14.73 11.68 -9.13
C PRO A 199 -13.65 12.39 -8.29
N VAL A 200 -12.53 12.70 -8.91
CA VAL A 200 -11.44 13.49 -8.32
C VAL A 200 -11.06 14.58 -9.30
N ALA A 201 -11.38 15.82 -8.96
CA ALA A 201 -11.08 16.97 -9.80
C ALA A 201 -9.56 17.15 -10.00
N LEU A 202 -9.16 17.58 -11.17
CA LEU A 202 -7.79 17.92 -11.56
C LEU A 202 -7.66 19.44 -11.72
N THR A 203 -6.44 19.95 -11.54
CA THR A 203 -6.13 21.28 -12.06
C THR A 203 -6.01 21.23 -13.59
N PRO A 204 -6.26 22.33 -14.32
CA PRO A 204 -6.10 22.36 -15.77
C PRO A 204 -4.72 21.88 -16.23
N ASP A 205 -3.65 22.28 -15.54
CA ASP A 205 -2.27 21.90 -15.87
C ASP A 205 -2.06 20.37 -15.79
N VAL A 206 -2.63 19.70 -14.77
CA VAL A 206 -2.52 18.24 -14.64
C VAL A 206 -3.38 17.54 -15.69
N ALA A 207 -4.55 18.08 -16.00
CA ALA A 207 -5.39 17.55 -17.07
C ALA A 207 -4.69 17.65 -18.43
N GLU A 208 -4.00 18.77 -18.72
CA GLU A 208 -3.20 18.95 -19.92
C GLU A 208 -2.03 17.95 -20.00
N VAL A 209 -1.30 17.76 -18.90
CA VAL A 209 -0.22 16.75 -18.84
C VAL A 209 -0.75 15.36 -19.12
N LEU A 210 -1.92 14.98 -18.59
CA LEU A 210 -2.54 13.68 -18.87
C LEU A 210 -3.00 13.57 -20.32
N ALA A 211 -3.60 14.62 -20.88
CA ALA A 211 -4.01 14.68 -22.28
C ALA A 211 -2.82 14.46 -23.22
N ASP A 212 -1.72 15.16 -22.97
CA ASP A 212 -0.51 15.06 -23.76
C ASP A 212 0.19 13.70 -23.58
N TYR A 213 0.20 13.16 -22.36
CA TYR A 213 0.67 11.80 -22.11
C TYR A 213 -0.13 10.78 -22.92
N ILE A 214 -1.46 10.83 -22.88
CA ILE A 214 -2.35 9.93 -23.61
C ILE A 214 -2.07 10.01 -25.10
N ARG A 215 -1.93 11.22 -25.64
CA ARG A 215 -1.75 11.48 -27.07
C ARG A 215 -0.38 11.07 -27.59
N THR A 216 0.69 11.27 -26.81
CA THR A 216 2.07 11.25 -27.34
C THR A 216 2.94 10.10 -26.77
N HIS A 217 2.75 9.68 -25.54
CA HIS A 217 3.66 8.77 -24.84
C HIS A 217 3.01 7.47 -24.36
N ARG A 218 1.69 7.48 -24.15
CA ARG A 218 0.95 6.28 -23.80
C ARG A 218 1.13 5.21 -24.90
N LYS A 219 1.39 3.97 -24.50
CA LYS A 219 1.37 2.86 -25.46
C LYS A 219 -0.07 2.46 -25.72
N ASP A 220 -0.43 2.38 -26.99
CA ASP A 220 -1.74 1.94 -27.43
C ASP A 220 -1.85 0.41 -27.25
N VAL A 221 -2.30 0.03 -26.07
CA VAL A 221 -2.48 -1.36 -25.65
C VAL A 221 -3.75 -1.47 -24.81
N THR A 222 -4.40 -2.61 -24.91
CA THR A 222 -5.52 -3.02 -24.05
C THR A 222 -5.05 -4.03 -23.01
N ASP A 223 -5.80 -4.13 -21.90
CA ASP A 223 -5.61 -5.21 -20.93
C ASP A 223 -6.38 -6.49 -21.37
N GLU A 224 -6.28 -7.53 -20.54
CA GLU A 224 -6.94 -8.83 -20.78
C GLU A 224 -8.48 -8.76 -20.81
N TYR A 225 -9.05 -7.66 -20.34
CA TYR A 225 -10.51 -7.38 -20.36
C TYR A 225 -10.92 -6.46 -21.52
N GLY A 226 -9.99 -6.14 -22.43
CA GLY A 226 -10.24 -5.26 -23.57
C GLY A 226 -10.33 -3.77 -23.22
N ARG A 227 -9.95 -3.35 -22.02
CA ARG A 227 -9.94 -1.94 -21.59
C ARG A 227 -8.63 -1.28 -21.96
N GLU A 228 -8.66 0.03 -22.13
CA GLU A 228 -7.50 0.88 -22.43
C GLU A 228 -6.93 1.51 -21.14
N PRO A 229 -5.90 0.88 -20.49
CA PRO A 229 -5.36 1.45 -19.24
C PRO A 229 -4.78 2.84 -19.46
N LEU A 230 -4.98 3.74 -18.50
CA LEU A 230 -4.34 5.07 -18.54
C LEU A 230 -2.81 4.93 -18.54
N PHE A 231 -2.26 4.21 -17.57
CA PHE A 231 -0.82 3.98 -17.49
C PHE A 231 -0.44 2.61 -18.06
N THR A 232 0.46 2.64 -19.06
CA THR A 232 0.81 1.46 -19.86
C THR A 232 2.31 1.17 -19.87
N THR A 233 2.62 -0.09 -20.14
CA THR A 233 3.93 -0.57 -20.56
C THR A 233 3.79 -1.19 -21.95
N ALA A 234 4.87 -1.68 -22.55
CA ALA A 234 4.78 -2.45 -23.82
C ALA A 234 3.96 -3.74 -23.70
N HIS A 235 3.63 -4.19 -22.48
CA HIS A 235 2.95 -5.45 -22.20
C HIS A 235 1.51 -5.29 -21.68
N GLY A 236 0.95 -4.07 -21.71
CA GLY A 236 -0.38 -3.77 -21.22
C GLY A 236 -0.39 -2.83 -20.01
N ARG A 237 -1.39 -2.98 -19.14
CA ARG A 237 -1.58 -2.16 -17.93
C ARG A 237 -0.33 -2.14 -17.06
N MET A 238 0.11 -0.95 -16.68
CA MET A 238 1.26 -0.78 -15.79
C MET A 238 0.93 -1.32 -14.40
N HIS A 239 1.63 -2.36 -13.97
CA HIS A 239 1.42 -2.96 -12.64
C HIS A 239 1.75 -1.97 -11.50
N GLY A 240 1.02 -2.07 -10.38
CA GLY A 240 1.22 -1.18 -9.23
C GLY A 240 2.66 -1.15 -8.68
N ASN A 241 3.40 -2.26 -8.78
CA ASN A 241 4.82 -2.29 -8.41
C ASN A 241 5.71 -1.52 -9.40
N THR A 242 5.32 -1.44 -10.67
CA THR A 242 6.02 -0.63 -11.66
C THR A 242 5.79 0.85 -11.40
N ILE A 243 4.54 1.26 -11.08
CA ILE A 243 4.23 2.63 -10.62
C ILE A 243 5.06 2.96 -9.37
N ARG A 244 5.15 2.04 -8.42
CA ARG A 244 5.96 2.22 -7.20
C ARG A 244 7.44 2.43 -7.51
N ARG A 245 8.04 1.59 -8.37
CA ARG A 245 9.45 1.76 -8.78
C ARG A 245 9.68 3.08 -9.49
N LEU A 246 8.75 3.48 -10.35
CA LEU A 246 8.78 4.78 -11.02
C LEU A 246 8.79 5.93 -10.00
N THR A 247 7.93 5.90 -8.99
CA THR A 247 7.91 6.95 -7.96
C THR A 247 9.20 6.99 -7.15
N TYR A 248 9.77 5.88 -6.74
CA TYR A 248 11.09 5.86 -6.08
C TYR A 248 12.16 6.49 -6.97
N ARG A 249 12.19 6.16 -8.26
CA ARG A 249 13.18 6.69 -9.19
C ARG A 249 13.06 8.21 -9.35
N VAL A 250 11.87 8.75 -9.62
CA VAL A 250 11.70 10.19 -9.87
C VAL A 250 11.85 11.05 -8.61
N THR A 251 11.64 10.47 -7.43
CA THR A 251 11.83 11.17 -6.16
C THR A 251 13.28 11.13 -5.68
N ALA A 252 14.12 10.25 -6.23
CA ALA A 252 15.54 10.20 -5.91
C ALA A 252 16.23 11.52 -6.37
N PRO A 253 16.98 12.21 -5.50
CA PRO A 253 17.70 13.43 -5.88
C PRO A 253 18.65 13.21 -7.06
N CYS A 254 19.33 12.08 -7.10
CA CYS A 254 20.27 11.71 -8.18
C CYS A 254 19.59 11.60 -9.57
N TYR A 255 18.29 11.30 -9.63
CA TYR A 255 17.52 11.34 -10.89
C TYR A 255 17.49 12.74 -11.53
N ARG A 256 17.50 13.77 -10.70
CA ARG A 256 17.53 15.16 -11.12
C ARG A 256 18.96 15.72 -11.23
N GLY A 257 19.97 14.87 -11.11
CA GLY A 257 21.38 15.29 -11.16
C GLY A 257 21.86 15.96 -9.86
N VAL A 258 21.11 15.85 -8.77
CA VAL A 258 21.56 16.31 -7.45
C VAL A 258 22.49 15.25 -6.87
N ASP A 259 23.62 15.69 -6.34
CA ASP A 259 24.60 14.79 -5.75
C ASP A 259 24.02 14.05 -4.53
N CYS A 260 24.11 12.72 -4.56
CA CYS A 260 23.60 11.87 -3.49
C CYS A 260 24.74 10.91 -3.08
N PRO A 261 25.46 11.24 -1.98
CA PRO A 261 26.66 10.49 -1.59
C PRO A 261 26.37 9.03 -1.22
N ASP A 262 25.15 8.73 -0.81
CA ASP A 262 24.73 7.39 -0.38
C ASP A 262 24.12 6.54 -1.53
N CYS A 263 24.04 7.11 -2.72
CA CYS A 263 23.47 6.46 -3.90
C CYS A 263 24.57 5.85 -4.76
N GLU A 264 24.69 4.52 -4.78
CA GLU A 264 25.67 3.79 -5.58
C GLU A 264 25.36 3.80 -7.11
N GLY A 265 24.64 4.82 -7.61
CA GLY A 265 24.27 4.95 -9.02
C GLY A 265 23.01 4.18 -9.43
N ASP A 266 22.31 3.55 -8.50
CA ASP A 266 20.98 2.94 -8.73
C ASP A 266 19.89 3.82 -8.09
N GLU A 267 19.28 4.67 -8.89
CA GLU A 267 18.23 5.61 -8.48
C GLU A 267 17.06 4.90 -7.75
N SER A 268 16.79 3.65 -8.12
CA SER A 268 15.69 2.88 -7.50
C SER A 268 15.98 2.41 -6.08
N LYS A 269 17.24 2.50 -5.66
CA LYS A 269 17.74 2.12 -4.32
C LYS A 269 18.25 3.31 -3.53
N CYS A 270 18.10 4.53 -4.06
CA CYS A 270 18.51 5.74 -3.38
C CYS A 270 17.82 5.83 -2.00
N PRO A 271 18.57 6.00 -0.90
CA PRO A 271 18.00 6.09 0.45
C PRO A 271 17.10 7.32 0.63
N GLU A 272 17.33 8.39 -0.14
CA GLU A 272 16.54 9.61 -0.12
C GLU A 272 15.26 9.51 -0.98
N ALA A 273 15.11 8.43 -1.75
CA ALA A 273 13.91 8.21 -2.55
C ALA A 273 12.72 7.86 -1.67
N VAL A 274 11.55 8.44 -1.96
CA VAL A 274 10.37 8.27 -1.12
C VAL A 274 9.30 7.36 -1.76
N SER A 275 8.54 6.69 -0.90
CA SER A 275 7.47 5.80 -1.32
C SER A 275 6.26 6.58 -1.86
N PRO A 276 5.39 5.95 -2.70
CA PRO A 276 4.12 6.57 -3.09
C PRO A 276 3.23 6.94 -1.90
N HIS A 277 3.39 6.26 -0.77
CA HIS A 277 2.65 6.60 0.43
C HIS A 277 3.16 7.88 1.08
N ALA A 278 4.47 8.15 1.00
CA ALA A 278 5.07 9.41 1.40
C ALA A 278 4.61 10.58 0.51
N ILE A 279 4.50 10.36 -0.82
CA ILE A 279 3.91 11.33 -1.76
C ILE A 279 2.47 11.67 -1.33
N ARG A 280 1.65 10.64 -1.07
CA ARG A 280 0.27 10.85 -0.62
C ARG A 280 0.21 11.59 0.72
N ARG A 281 1.12 11.30 1.67
CA ARG A 281 1.19 12.03 2.95
C ARG A 281 1.51 13.50 2.72
N GLY A 282 2.53 13.78 1.91
CA GLY A 282 2.89 15.15 1.56
C GLY A 282 1.76 15.89 0.90
N SER A 283 1.08 15.28 -0.09
CA SER A 283 -0.09 15.84 -0.73
C SER A 283 -1.20 16.17 0.28
N ILE A 284 -1.57 15.24 1.16
CA ILE A 284 -2.59 15.49 2.21
C ILE A 284 -2.17 16.64 3.11
N THR A 285 -0.93 16.65 3.60
CA THR A 285 -0.41 17.72 4.46
C THR A 285 -0.42 19.06 3.73
N HIS A 286 0.00 19.08 2.45
CA HIS A 286 -0.04 20.27 1.62
C HIS A 286 -1.44 20.85 1.48
N PHE A 287 -2.45 20.03 1.18
CA PHE A 287 -3.85 20.49 1.12
C PHE A 287 -4.34 21.04 2.46
N LEU A 288 -4.01 20.36 3.57
CA LEU A 288 -4.39 20.83 4.90
C LEU A 288 -3.71 22.14 5.32
N THR A 289 -2.46 22.36 4.89
CA THR A 289 -1.73 23.61 5.15
C THR A 289 -2.10 24.75 4.21
N SER A 290 -2.72 24.42 3.07
CA SER A 290 -3.26 25.39 2.09
C SER A 290 -4.74 25.75 2.37
N ASP A 291 -5.17 25.70 3.62
CA ASP A 291 -6.50 26.10 4.10
C ASP A 291 -7.69 25.31 3.51
N VAL A 292 -7.43 24.17 2.88
CA VAL A 292 -8.51 23.29 2.42
C VAL A 292 -9.17 22.63 3.63
N PRO A 293 -10.51 22.73 3.76
CA PRO A 293 -11.23 22.13 4.89
C PRO A 293 -10.95 20.62 5.03
N VAL A 294 -10.79 20.16 6.26
CA VAL A 294 -10.46 18.75 6.57
C VAL A 294 -11.46 17.76 5.95
N ASP A 295 -12.74 18.14 5.89
CA ASP A 295 -13.78 17.31 5.27
C ASP A 295 -13.57 17.15 3.76
N VAL A 296 -13.23 18.24 3.09
CA VAL A 296 -12.92 18.23 1.65
C VAL A 296 -11.72 17.33 1.38
N VAL A 297 -10.67 17.42 2.20
CA VAL A 297 -9.49 16.55 2.09
C VAL A 297 -9.85 15.09 2.37
N SER A 298 -10.67 14.85 3.41
CA SER A 298 -11.17 13.52 3.79
C SER A 298 -11.89 12.83 2.62
N ASP A 299 -12.85 13.52 2.02
CA ASP A 299 -13.66 12.98 0.91
C ASP A 299 -12.82 12.84 -0.37
N ARG A 300 -12.10 13.91 -0.76
CA ARG A 300 -11.26 13.90 -1.96
C ARG A 300 -10.26 12.75 -1.97
N MET A 301 -9.60 12.52 -0.85
CA MET A 301 -8.54 11.51 -0.75
C MET A 301 -9.03 10.16 -0.19
N ASN A 302 -10.31 10.03 0.10
CA ASN A 302 -10.92 8.83 0.72
C ASN A 302 -10.10 8.34 1.92
N VAL A 303 -10.06 9.18 2.95
CA VAL A 303 -9.37 8.92 4.21
C VAL A 303 -10.24 9.45 5.36
N SER A 304 -10.52 8.62 6.37
CA SER A 304 -11.35 9.06 7.49
C SER A 304 -10.67 10.17 8.30
N ARG A 305 -11.46 11.07 8.92
CA ARG A 305 -10.95 12.12 9.82
C ARG A 305 -10.02 11.56 10.88
N LYS A 306 -10.39 10.47 11.53
CA LYS A 306 -9.55 9.81 12.53
C LYS A 306 -8.16 9.44 11.99
N VAL A 307 -8.10 8.92 10.77
CA VAL A 307 -6.83 8.55 10.12
C VAL A 307 -6.07 9.79 9.67
N LEU A 308 -6.77 10.88 9.27
CA LEU A 308 -6.12 12.17 8.99
C LEU A 308 -5.42 12.70 10.25
N ASP A 309 -6.14 12.76 11.38
CA ASP A 309 -5.62 13.29 12.64
C ASP A 309 -4.45 12.42 13.18
N GLU A 310 -4.56 11.09 13.07
CA GLU A 310 -3.55 10.17 13.61
C GLU A 310 -2.28 10.07 12.75
N HIS A 311 -2.39 10.24 11.41
CA HIS A 311 -1.31 9.85 10.50
C HIS A 311 -0.86 10.90 9.49
N TYR A 312 -1.67 11.92 9.24
CA TYR A 312 -1.42 12.87 8.16
C TYR A 312 -1.41 14.33 8.59
N ASP A 313 -2.21 14.71 9.57
CA ASP A 313 -2.28 16.09 10.03
C ASP A 313 -1.13 16.41 10.99
N LYS A 314 -0.03 16.90 10.41
CA LYS A 314 1.16 17.35 11.15
C LYS A 314 1.17 18.87 11.40
N ARG A 315 0.06 19.57 11.14
CA ARG A 315 -0.03 21.00 11.45
C ARG A 315 0.11 21.24 12.96
N SER A 316 0.83 22.28 13.33
CA SER A 316 0.86 22.70 14.75
C SER A 316 -0.50 23.18 15.21
N GLU A 317 -0.74 23.17 16.51
CA GLU A 317 -2.00 23.67 17.08
C GLU A 317 -2.19 25.18 16.81
N GLU A 318 -1.09 25.93 16.66
CA GLU A 318 -1.12 27.34 16.26
C GLU A 318 -1.66 27.50 14.84
N VAL A 319 -1.17 26.70 13.87
CA VAL A 319 -1.67 26.70 12.48
C VAL A 319 -3.14 26.32 12.46
N LYS A 320 -3.55 25.29 13.19
CA LYS A 320 -4.96 24.88 13.29
C LYS A 320 -5.83 25.97 13.92
N MET A 321 -5.32 26.68 14.91
CA MET A 321 -6.01 27.80 15.55
C MET A 321 -6.20 28.97 14.55
N GLU A 322 -5.15 29.32 13.82
CA GLU A 322 -5.18 30.44 12.88
C GLU A 322 -6.15 30.17 11.73
N GLN A 323 -6.14 28.96 11.18
CA GLN A 323 -7.11 28.55 10.17
C GLN A 323 -8.57 28.63 10.63
N ARG A 324 -8.82 28.33 11.93
CA ARG A 324 -10.18 28.49 12.49
C ARG A 324 -10.55 29.95 12.70
N ARG A 325 -9.56 30.85 12.90
CA ARG A 325 -9.79 32.28 13.10
C ARG A 325 -10.49 32.88 11.89
N GLY A 326 -10.08 32.52 10.66
CA GLY A 326 -10.69 33.04 9.43
C GLY A 326 -12.20 32.77 9.32
N TYR A 327 -12.71 31.73 9.98
CA TYR A 327 -14.16 31.48 10.01
C TYR A 327 -14.94 32.34 11.04
N LEU A 328 -14.25 33.07 11.92
CA LEU A 328 -14.89 33.97 12.88
C LEU A 328 -15.18 35.35 12.27
N ASP A 329 -14.52 35.70 11.18
CA ASP A 329 -14.72 36.99 10.50
C ASP A 329 -16.04 37.02 9.71
N ASP A 330 -16.67 35.85 9.48
CA ASP A 330 -17.94 35.69 8.75
C ASP A 330 -19.16 35.55 9.68
N ILE A 331 -18.99 35.64 11.01
CA ILE A 331 -20.03 35.55 12.04
C ILE A 331 -20.31 36.94 12.64
#